data_ace84cf9552d625eb821b6f5998790a5
#
_entry.id   ace84cf9552d625eb821b6f5998790a5
#
_cell.length_a   1.000
_cell.length_b   1.000
_cell.length_c   1.000
_cell.angle_alpha   90.00
_cell.angle_beta   90.00
_cell.angle_gamma   90.00
#
_symmetry.space_group_name_H-M   'P 1'
#
loop_
_entity.id
_entity.type
_entity.pdbx_description
1 polymer ?
#
loop_
_entity_poly.entity_id
_entity_poly.type
_entity_poly.pdbx_seq_one_letter_code
_entity_poly.pdbx_strand_id
1 'polypeptide(L)'
;MSRPIFPVAQRYIGFSAALLVLLCGLHLHAQTPIVEEPNYTPTLTFDVATIRLAPPPDANFHLTITSPPHSSRFEVSNFPIKALLQIAYGFDVPVVGAPDWVGTTLYDIQARSDDAADARLAGITSNEVRLEKRNAIRVLLAERLGLKTHLETRNTAL
;
A
#
# COMPACT_ATOMS: atom_id res chain seq x y z
N MET A 1 65.38 -26.10 -58.60
CA MET A 1 65.61 -25.30 -57.40
C MET A 1 64.30 -24.62 -57.06
N SER A 2 63.50 -25.26 -56.23
CA SER A 2 62.21 -24.70 -55.84
C SER A 2 61.94 -25.04 -54.39
N ARG A 3 61.76 -24.06 -53.56
CA ARG A 3 61.43 -24.21 -52.16
C ARG A 3 59.95 -24.15 -51.97
N PRO A 4 59.36 -24.99 -51.13
CA PRO A 4 57.92 -24.92 -50.81
C PRO A 4 57.66 -23.89 -49.74
N ILE A 5 56.59 -23.12 -49.94
CA ILE A 5 56.03 -22.18 -49.03
C ILE A 5 54.97 -22.95 -48.20
N PHE A 6 55.13 -22.90 -46.87
CA PHE A 6 54.14 -23.47 -45.93
C PHE A 6 53.04 -22.46 -45.64
N PRO A 7 51.79 -22.87 -45.64
CA PRO A 7 50.68 -21.99 -45.19
C PRO A 7 50.54 -22.05 -43.71
N VAL A 8 50.66 -20.89 -43.07
CA VAL A 8 50.23 -20.65 -41.72
C VAL A 8 48.79 -20.09 -41.80
N ALA A 9 47.83 -20.96 -41.61
CA ALA A 9 46.47 -20.52 -41.36
C ALA A 9 45.79 -21.53 -40.46
N GLN A 10 45.27 -21.06 -39.40
CA GLN A 10 44.25 -21.69 -38.59
C GLN A 10 44.58 -21.72 -37.10
N ARG A 11 44.13 -20.67 -36.45
CA ARG A 11 43.74 -20.77 -35.03
C ARG A 11 43.22 -19.42 -34.51
N TYR A 12 42.04 -18.98 -34.91
CA TYR A 12 41.25 -17.99 -34.18
C TYR A 12 39.75 -18.13 -34.56
N ILE A 13 39.18 -19.27 -34.21
CA ILE A 13 37.72 -19.38 -34.12
C ILE A 13 37.42 -20.13 -32.82
N GLY A 14 37.00 -19.43 -31.81
CA GLY A 14 36.55 -20.13 -30.59
C GLY A 14 36.45 -19.32 -29.31
N PHE A 15 36.39 -17.99 -29.36
CA PHE A 15 36.22 -17.23 -28.10
C PHE A 15 35.18 -16.10 -28.11
N SER A 16 34.29 -16.07 -29.10
CA SER A 16 33.28 -15.01 -29.14
C SER A 16 31.85 -15.43 -28.82
N ALA A 17 31.58 -16.72 -28.66
CA ALA A 17 30.22 -17.20 -28.38
C ALA A 17 29.87 -17.39 -26.89
N ALA A 18 30.88 -17.42 -25.99
CA ALA A 18 30.66 -17.65 -24.57
C ALA A 18 30.37 -16.36 -23.75
N LEU A 19 30.64 -15.17 -24.30
CA LEU A 19 30.48 -13.91 -23.56
C LEU A 19 29.08 -13.28 -23.71
N LEU A 20 28.26 -13.74 -24.63
CA LEU A 20 26.94 -13.15 -24.93
C LEU A 20 25.79 -13.81 -24.17
N VAL A 21 26.01 -14.94 -23.51
CA VAL A 21 25.01 -15.66 -22.70
C VAL A 21 25.03 -15.22 -21.23
N LEU A 22 26.06 -14.54 -20.77
CA LEU A 22 26.20 -14.15 -19.36
C LEU A 22 25.54 -12.79 -19.00
N LEU A 23 25.03 -12.04 -19.98
CA LEU A 23 24.41 -10.72 -19.77
C LEU A 23 22.87 -10.73 -19.75
N CYS A 24 22.23 -11.87 -19.98
CA CYS A 24 20.77 -11.98 -20.00
C CYS A 24 20.14 -12.52 -18.69
N GLY A 25 20.93 -12.73 -17.63
CA GLY A 25 20.50 -13.46 -16.43
C GLY A 25 20.34 -12.65 -15.15
N LEU A 26 20.41 -11.32 -15.16
CA LEU A 26 20.38 -10.52 -13.91
C LEU A 26 19.32 -9.41 -13.93
N HIS A 27 18.13 -9.73 -14.41
CA HIS A 27 16.94 -8.98 -13.99
C HIS A 27 16.32 -9.72 -12.80
N LEU A 28 17.04 -9.76 -11.66
CA LEU A 28 16.42 -10.00 -10.39
C LEU A 28 15.56 -8.75 -10.11
N HIS A 29 14.28 -8.87 -10.41
CA HIS A 29 13.30 -8.02 -9.76
C HIS A 29 13.35 -8.38 -8.29
N ALA A 30 14.06 -7.57 -7.51
CA ALA A 30 13.94 -7.59 -6.07
C ALA A 30 12.53 -7.10 -5.75
N GLN A 31 11.57 -8.02 -5.73
CA GLN A 31 10.33 -7.82 -5.00
C GLN A 31 10.75 -7.73 -3.54
N THR A 32 10.82 -6.51 -3.03
CA THR A 32 10.94 -6.32 -1.58
C THR A 32 9.70 -6.98 -0.97
N PRO A 33 9.88 -8.07 -0.18
CA PRO A 33 8.75 -8.64 0.53
C PRO A 33 8.19 -7.53 1.42
N ILE A 34 6.87 -7.38 1.43
CA ILE A 34 6.19 -6.59 2.45
C ILE A 34 6.47 -7.34 3.75
N VAL A 35 7.47 -6.90 4.49
CA VAL A 35 7.77 -7.41 5.82
C VAL A 35 6.64 -6.91 6.71
N GLU A 36 5.59 -7.72 6.87
CA GLU A 36 4.74 -7.57 8.04
C GLU A 36 5.64 -7.84 9.24
N GLU A 37 5.80 -6.84 10.09
CA GLU A 37 6.47 -7.00 11.39
C GLU A 37 5.64 -7.99 12.21
N PRO A 38 6.08 -9.25 12.39
CA PRO A 38 5.22 -10.33 12.89
C PRO A 38 4.81 -10.16 14.36
N ASN A 39 5.32 -9.13 15.06
CA ASN A 39 5.11 -8.93 16.48
C ASN A 39 4.56 -7.55 16.89
N TYR A 40 4.17 -6.70 15.93
CA TYR A 40 3.62 -5.39 16.25
C TYR A 40 2.09 -5.43 16.33
N THR A 41 1.54 -5.10 17.49
CA THR A 41 0.10 -4.99 17.69
C THR A 41 -0.29 -3.50 17.73
N PRO A 42 -0.97 -2.97 16.72
CA PRO A 42 -1.38 -1.57 16.72
C PRO A 42 -2.49 -1.32 17.75
N THR A 43 -2.42 -0.18 18.41
CA THR A 43 -3.33 0.20 19.52
C THR A 43 -3.98 1.58 19.33
N LEU A 44 -3.57 2.34 18.32
CA LEU A 44 -4.12 3.67 18.08
C LEU A 44 -5.63 3.61 17.82
N THR A 45 -6.37 4.43 18.53
CA THR A 45 -7.77 4.76 18.29
C THR A 45 -7.94 6.27 18.26
N PHE A 46 -9.05 6.76 17.71
CA PHE A 46 -9.36 8.19 17.76
C PHE A 46 -10.25 8.50 18.96
N ASP A 47 -9.82 9.43 19.80
CA ASP A 47 -10.59 9.89 20.96
C ASP A 47 -11.77 10.76 20.53
N VAL A 48 -11.54 11.61 19.54
CA VAL A 48 -12.55 12.51 18.96
C VAL A 48 -12.67 12.26 17.47
N ALA A 49 -13.91 12.09 17.03
CA ALA A 49 -14.21 11.96 15.62
C ALA A 49 -15.54 12.64 15.25
N THR A 50 -15.54 13.39 14.17
CA THR A 50 -16.73 13.95 13.52
C THR A 50 -16.89 13.29 12.17
N ILE A 51 -18.08 12.76 11.88
CA ILE A 51 -18.45 12.17 10.59
C ILE A 51 -19.70 12.89 10.11
N ARG A 52 -19.64 13.44 8.90
CA ARG A 52 -20.77 14.14 8.27
C ARG A 52 -20.92 13.68 6.83
N LEU A 53 -22.15 13.74 6.32
CA LEU A 53 -22.35 13.64 4.88
C LEU A 53 -21.66 14.81 4.18
N ALA A 54 -20.91 14.52 3.13
CA ALA A 54 -20.33 15.56 2.30
C ALA A 54 -21.45 16.31 1.52
N PRO A 55 -21.24 17.58 1.21
CA PRO A 55 -22.17 18.30 0.34
C PRO A 55 -22.23 17.67 -1.05
N PRO A 56 -23.30 17.91 -1.81
CA PRO A 56 -23.36 17.45 -3.20
C PRO A 56 -22.15 17.93 -4.02
N PRO A 57 -21.60 17.09 -4.90
CA PRO A 57 -20.47 17.48 -5.74
C PRO A 57 -20.77 18.72 -6.58
N ASP A 58 -19.85 19.66 -6.59
CA ASP A 58 -19.86 20.88 -7.41
C ASP A 58 -18.68 20.90 -8.40
N ALA A 59 -18.48 22.04 -9.09
CA ALA A 59 -17.39 22.20 -10.04
C ALA A 59 -15.98 22.12 -9.42
N ASN A 60 -15.87 22.27 -8.09
CA ASN A 60 -14.62 22.19 -7.33
C ASN A 60 -14.49 20.87 -6.59
N PHE A 61 -15.27 19.87 -6.96
CA PHE A 61 -15.25 18.56 -6.30
C PHE A 61 -13.88 17.91 -6.41
N HIS A 62 -13.33 17.54 -5.26
CA HIS A 62 -12.11 16.73 -5.15
C HIS A 62 -12.11 15.92 -3.86
N LEU A 63 -11.50 14.76 -3.91
CA LEU A 63 -11.25 13.95 -2.72
C LEU A 63 -9.97 14.42 -2.06
N THR A 64 -10.01 14.66 -0.76
CA THR A 64 -8.83 15.03 0.02
C THR A 64 -8.61 14.07 1.16
N ILE A 65 -7.35 13.76 1.44
CA ILE A 65 -6.92 13.02 2.61
C ILE A 65 -5.72 13.72 3.25
N THR A 66 -5.82 13.97 4.55
CA THR A 66 -4.74 14.50 5.37
C THR A 66 -4.47 13.54 6.51
N SER A 67 -3.28 12.96 6.54
CA SER A 67 -2.85 12.00 7.57
C SER A 67 -1.35 12.13 7.79
N PRO A 68 -0.87 13.17 8.52
CA PRO A 68 0.55 13.40 8.73
C PRO A 68 1.19 12.20 9.46
N PRO A 69 2.41 11.78 9.11
CA PRO A 69 2.99 10.53 9.63
C PRO A 69 3.15 10.51 11.15
N HIS A 70 3.56 11.62 11.75
CA HIS A 70 3.83 11.70 13.19
C HIS A 70 2.72 12.42 13.97
N SER A 71 1.49 12.35 13.49
CA SER A 71 0.32 12.88 14.17
C SER A 71 -0.84 11.92 14.06
N SER A 72 -1.64 11.82 15.09
CA SER A 72 -2.88 11.06 15.11
C SER A 72 -4.00 11.70 14.29
N ARG A 73 -3.79 12.94 13.79
CA ARG A 73 -4.75 13.64 12.96
C ARG A 73 -5.03 12.85 11.68
N PHE A 74 -6.33 12.70 11.41
CA PHE A 74 -6.85 12.08 10.21
C PHE A 74 -8.04 12.87 9.70
N GLU A 75 -7.97 13.35 8.47
CA GLU A 75 -9.04 14.12 7.86
C GLU A 75 -9.25 13.65 6.42
N VAL A 76 -10.50 13.48 6.04
CA VAL A 76 -10.91 13.23 4.67
C VAL A 76 -12.10 14.11 4.31
N SER A 77 -12.15 14.53 3.07
CA SER A 77 -13.29 15.25 2.51
C SER A 77 -13.75 14.59 1.21
N ASN A 78 -15.07 14.50 1.07
CA ASN A 78 -15.72 13.87 -0.08
C ASN A 78 -15.34 12.39 -0.27
N PHE A 79 -15.15 11.63 0.81
CA PHE A 79 -14.59 10.27 0.73
C PHE A 79 -15.67 9.19 0.88
N PRO A 80 -15.74 8.20 -0.04
CA PRO A 80 -16.62 7.05 0.14
C PRO A 80 -16.02 6.08 1.18
N ILE A 81 -16.89 5.44 1.95
CA ILE A 81 -16.45 4.46 2.96
C ILE A 81 -15.68 3.30 2.35
N LYS A 82 -16.00 2.89 1.12
CA LYS A 82 -15.25 1.87 0.38
C LYS A 82 -13.76 2.21 0.27
N ALA A 83 -13.42 3.46 -0.03
CA ALA A 83 -12.03 3.88 -0.11
C ALA A 83 -11.33 3.87 1.25
N LEU A 84 -12.05 4.21 2.33
CA LEU A 84 -11.51 4.09 3.70
C LEU A 84 -11.25 2.64 4.09
N LEU A 85 -12.11 1.71 3.71
CA LEU A 85 -11.89 0.27 3.89
C LEU A 85 -10.63 -0.19 3.14
N GLN A 86 -10.43 0.26 1.92
CA GLN A 86 -9.22 -0.05 1.14
C GLN A 86 -7.95 0.52 1.80
N ILE A 87 -7.99 1.73 2.37
CA ILE A 87 -6.89 2.28 3.14
C ILE A 87 -6.62 1.44 4.40
N ALA A 88 -7.67 1.03 5.10
CA ALA A 88 -7.57 0.32 6.38
C ALA A 88 -7.10 -1.13 6.24
N TYR A 89 -7.48 -1.82 5.17
CA TYR A 89 -7.19 -3.24 4.95
C TYR A 89 -6.15 -3.50 3.86
N GLY A 90 -5.98 -2.60 2.92
CA GLY A 90 -5.09 -2.68 1.77
C GLY A 90 -5.84 -2.40 0.47
N PHE A 91 -5.16 -1.73 -0.46
CA PHE A 91 -5.77 -1.36 -1.75
C PHE A 91 -6.04 -2.58 -2.64
N ASP A 92 -5.28 -3.66 -2.44
CA ASP A 92 -5.42 -4.90 -3.20
C ASP A 92 -6.54 -5.81 -2.67
N VAL A 93 -7.18 -5.43 -1.54
CA VAL A 93 -8.27 -6.19 -0.95
C VAL A 93 -9.60 -5.69 -1.52
N PRO A 94 -10.32 -6.47 -2.33
CA PRO A 94 -11.61 -6.07 -2.84
C PRO A 94 -12.66 -6.04 -1.72
N VAL A 95 -13.44 -4.96 -1.69
CA VAL A 95 -14.61 -4.85 -0.79
C VAL A 95 -15.79 -5.53 -1.47
N VAL A 96 -16.29 -6.61 -0.89
CA VAL A 96 -17.41 -7.43 -1.41
C VAL A 96 -18.53 -7.51 -0.40
N GLY A 97 -19.76 -7.71 -0.88
CA GLY A 97 -20.95 -7.86 -0.02
C GLY A 97 -21.37 -6.60 0.73
N ALA A 98 -20.76 -5.45 0.42
CA ALA A 98 -21.14 -4.18 1.02
C ALA A 98 -22.42 -3.61 0.35
N PRO A 99 -23.30 -2.93 1.09
CA PRO A 99 -24.42 -2.20 0.51
C PRO A 99 -23.92 -1.02 -0.35
N ASP A 100 -24.74 -0.60 -1.32
CA ASP A 100 -24.36 0.41 -2.33
C ASP A 100 -23.88 1.73 -1.74
N TRP A 101 -24.47 2.18 -0.64
CA TRP A 101 -24.08 3.44 0.00
C TRP A 101 -22.62 3.48 0.44
N VAL A 102 -22.00 2.35 0.72
CA VAL A 102 -20.57 2.25 1.09
C VAL A 102 -19.66 2.78 -0.03
N GLY A 103 -20.08 2.61 -1.28
CA GLY A 103 -19.33 3.08 -2.44
C GLY A 103 -19.82 4.40 -3.02
N THR A 104 -21.06 4.81 -2.75
CA THR A 104 -21.71 5.95 -3.43
C THR A 104 -21.90 7.17 -2.55
N THR A 105 -22.08 6.97 -1.24
CA THR A 105 -22.25 8.07 -0.30
C THR A 105 -20.90 8.62 0.14
N LEU A 106 -20.77 9.94 0.06
CA LEU A 106 -19.53 10.65 0.40
C LEU A 106 -19.63 11.24 1.81
N TYR A 107 -18.51 11.20 2.51
CA TYR A 107 -18.39 11.68 3.87
C TYR A 107 -17.21 12.61 4.06
N ASP A 108 -17.38 13.59 4.94
CA ASP A 108 -16.30 14.36 5.54
C ASP A 108 -16.04 13.80 6.94
N ILE A 109 -14.80 13.44 7.21
CA ILE A 109 -14.39 12.88 8.49
C ILE A 109 -13.21 13.68 9.04
N GLN A 110 -13.29 14.07 10.30
CA GLN A 110 -12.18 14.65 11.05
C GLN A 110 -12.03 13.84 12.34
N ALA A 111 -10.84 13.30 12.56
CA ALA A 111 -10.57 12.48 13.73
C ALA A 111 -9.15 12.74 14.23
N ARG A 112 -8.95 12.59 15.55
CA ARG A 112 -7.66 12.71 16.22
C ARG A 112 -7.66 12.00 17.57
N SER A 113 -6.46 11.69 18.04
CA SER A 113 -6.21 11.31 19.44
C SER A 113 -5.50 12.43 20.19
N ASP A 114 -5.01 12.16 21.38
CA ASP A 114 -4.29 13.10 22.22
C ASP A 114 -2.81 13.33 21.80
N ASP A 115 -2.15 14.27 22.45
CA ASP A 115 -0.74 14.60 22.19
C ASP A 115 0.20 13.45 22.60
N ALA A 116 -0.20 12.58 23.54
CA ALA A 116 0.58 11.41 23.91
C ALA A 116 0.60 10.37 22.77
N ALA A 117 -0.49 10.24 22.01
CA ALA A 117 -0.53 9.43 20.80
C ALA A 117 0.41 9.99 19.72
N ASP A 118 0.44 11.30 19.52
CA ASP A 118 1.36 11.96 18.58
C ASP A 118 2.82 11.72 18.96
N ALA A 119 3.18 11.88 20.26
CA ALA A 119 4.53 11.60 20.76
C ALA A 119 4.93 10.12 20.54
N ARG A 120 3.99 9.19 20.72
CA ARG A 120 4.22 7.75 20.46
C ARG A 120 4.45 7.47 18.99
N LEU A 121 3.65 8.07 18.10
CA LEU A 121 3.82 7.95 16.65
C LEU A 121 5.16 8.51 16.14
N ALA A 122 5.70 9.52 16.81
CA ALA A 122 7.01 10.08 16.49
C ALA A 122 8.19 9.15 16.85
N GLY A 123 7.98 8.23 17.80
CA GLY A 123 9.01 7.31 18.29
C GLY A 123 9.05 5.93 17.63
N ILE A 124 8.15 5.63 16.72
CA ILE A 124 8.04 4.32 16.05
C ILE A 124 8.39 4.39 14.56
N THR A 125 8.59 3.23 13.93
CA THR A 125 8.94 3.13 12.52
C THR A 125 7.78 3.56 11.61
N SER A 126 8.09 3.97 10.37
CA SER A 126 7.06 4.34 9.39
C SER A 126 6.10 3.18 9.07
N ASN A 127 6.56 1.92 9.17
CA ASN A 127 5.70 0.76 8.99
C ASN A 127 4.72 0.62 10.15
N GLU A 128 5.19 0.74 11.39
CA GLU A 128 4.34 0.73 12.59
C GLU A 128 3.35 1.89 12.59
N VAL A 129 3.77 3.11 12.22
CA VAL A 129 2.86 4.26 12.05
C VAL A 129 1.72 3.92 11.06
N ARG A 130 2.04 3.27 9.96
CA ARG A 130 1.04 2.84 8.98
C ARG A 130 0.06 1.82 9.57
N LEU A 131 0.54 0.85 10.34
CA LEU A 131 -0.29 -0.15 11.02
C LEU A 131 -1.21 0.50 12.07
N GLU A 132 -0.68 1.43 12.85
CA GLU A 132 -1.44 2.20 13.84
C GLU A 132 -2.59 2.98 13.18
N LYS A 133 -2.31 3.72 12.12
CA LYS A 133 -3.33 4.50 11.41
C LYS A 133 -4.38 3.63 10.75
N ARG A 134 -4.00 2.50 10.16
CA ARG A 134 -4.95 1.51 9.63
C ARG A 134 -5.86 0.97 10.73
N ASN A 135 -5.31 0.68 11.90
CA ASN A 135 -6.10 0.23 13.06
C ASN A 135 -7.10 1.29 13.50
N ALA A 136 -6.65 2.53 13.66
CA ALA A 136 -7.51 3.64 14.07
C ALA A 136 -8.69 3.84 13.10
N ILE A 137 -8.45 3.72 11.78
CA ILE A 137 -9.53 3.80 10.79
C ILE A 137 -10.49 2.61 10.91
N ARG A 138 -10.00 1.38 11.12
CA ARG A 138 -10.87 0.19 11.31
C ARG A 138 -11.78 0.36 12.51
N VAL A 139 -11.23 0.79 13.65
CA VAL A 139 -11.96 1.03 14.87
C VAL A 139 -13.00 2.14 14.66
N LEU A 140 -12.61 3.26 14.04
CA LEU A 140 -13.52 4.35 13.72
C LEU A 140 -14.74 3.87 12.90
N LEU A 141 -14.49 3.12 11.84
CA LEU A 141 -15.55 2.60 10.96
C LEU A 141 -16.47 1.62 11.70
N ALA A 142 -15.92 0.77 12.55
CA ALA A 142 -16.69 -0.19 13.34
C ALA A 142 -17.55 0.52 14.42
N GLU A 143 -16.96 1.44 15.19
CA GLU A 143 -17.64 2.08 16.31
C GLU A 143 -18.63 3.17 15.91
N ARG A 144 -18.29 3.98 14.91
CA ARG A 144 -19.08 5.15 14.54
C ARG A 144 -20.09 4.89 13.43
N LEU A 145 -19.80 3.93 12.54
CA LEU A 145 -20.69 3.56 11.43
C LEU A 145 -21.29 2.17 11.60
N GLY A 146 -20.96 1.45 12.68
CA GLY A 146 -21.47 0.11 12.96
C GLY A 146 -21.05 -0.94 11.91
N LEU A 147 -19.96 -0.68 11.17
CA LEU A 147 -19.51 -1.59 10.11
C LEU A 147 -18.90 -2.85 10.73
N LYS A 148 -19.40 -3.99 10.30
CA LYS A 148 -18.84 -5.31 10.63
C LYS A 148 -18.11 -5.83 9.40
N THR A 149 -16.79 -5.98 9.50
CA THR A 149 -15.94 -6.44 8.41
C THR A 149 -15.16 -7.68 8.84
N HIS A 150 -14.88 -8.57 7.89
CA HIS A 150 -13.99 -9.71 8.07
C HIS A 150 -13.18 -9.92 6.79
N LEU A 151 -12.04 -10.57 6.90
CA LEU A 151 -11.22 -10.95 5.76
C LEU A 151 -11.60 -12.37 5.32
N GLU A 152 -11.85 -12.56 4.03
CA GLU A 152 -12.06 -13.86 3.41
C GLU A 152 -10.91 -14.18 2.45
N THR A 153 -10.41 -15.41 2.51
CA THR A 153 -9.51 -15.93 1.48
C THR A 153 -10.34 -16.57 0.38
N ARG A 154 -10.24 -16.05 -0.84
CA ARG A 154 -10.88 -16.63 -2.03
C ARG A 154 -9.83 -17.24 -2.94
N ASN A 155 -9.96 -18.51 -3.24
CA ASN A 155 -9.16 -19.14 -4.30
C ASN A 155 -9.78 -18.73 -5.65
N THR A 156 -9.10 -17.83 -6.35
CA THR A 156 -9.46 -17.54 -7.75
C THR A 156 -8.77 -18.60 -8.60
N ALA A 157 -9.56 -19.51 -9.18
CA ALA A 157 -9.04 -20.40 -10.22
C ALA A 157 -8.65 -19.54 -11.43
N LEU A 158 -7.40 -19.70 -11.88
CA LEU A 158 -6.88 -19.10 -13.11
C LEU A 158 -7.43 -19.86 -14.32
#